data_03cb6e59fa12573a4d8878ff58208b74
#
_entry.id   03cb6e59fa12573a4d8878ff58208b74
#
_cell.length_a   1.000
_cell.length_b   1.000
_cell.length_c   1.000
_cell.angle_alpha   90.00
_cell.angle_beta   90.00
_cell.angle_gamma   90.00
#
_symmetry.space_group_name_H-M   'P 1'
#
loop_
_entity.id
_entity.type
_entity.pdbx_description
1 polymer ?
#
loop_
_entity_poly.entity_id
_entity_poly.type
_entity_poly.pdbx_seq_one_letter_code
_entity_poly.pdbx_strand_id
1 'polypeptide(L)'
;IRIEVKPENSKGSGGGAAATKIQEAAQCVYAAIRYYCNNPSPPFTDKDYECGMLHCDIPGTTLNEIKSLSNEWQTSSWAGANAIYNTVEGMGYEFLRGDTQIDDGAIKQAFGRVKKQTNLSSEDKWNPADIWMVRKSKKQQIKSHLDKERTIDCLNNALLQMRADGDLIGISLKKIEGSPSMNLYNDIPAVERKANEKAKFVKYDLTFTSS
;
A
#
# COMPACT_ATOMS: atom_id res chain seq x y z
N ILE A 1 5.92 -1.80 -0.98
CA ILE A 1 5.76 -3.28 -0.93
C ILE A 1 4.84 -3.65 -2.09
N ARG A 2 5.32 -4.44 -3.02
CA ARG A 2 4.49 -4.98 -4.09
C ARG A 2 4.16 -6.42 -3.74
N ILE A 3 2.86 -6.69 -3.54
CA ILE A 3 2.36 -8.04 -3.40
C ILE A 3 1.81 -8.47 -4.75
N GLU A 4 2.40 -9.50 -5.33
CA GLU A 4 1.87 -10.08 -6.54
C GLU A 4 1.04 -11.31 -6.16
N VAL A 5 -0.29 -11.24 -6.30
CA VAL A 5 -1.21 -12.34 -6.05
C VAL A 5 -1.92 -12.66 -7.36
N LYS A 6 -1.66 -13.84 -7.94
CA LYS A 6 -2.36 -14.34 -9.13
C LYS A 6 -3.11 -15.63 -8.81
N PRO A 7 -4.32 -15.84 -9.30
CA PRO A 7 -4.92 -17.17 -9.35
C PRO A 7 -4.25 -18.04 -10.42
N GLU A 8 -4.01 -19.28 -10.12
CA GLU A 8 -3.19 -20.23 -10.89
C GLU A 8 -3.68 -20.53 -12.32
N ASN A 9 -4.90 -20.18 -12.71
CA ASN A 9 -5.50 -20.55 -14.00
C ASN A 9 -6.44 -19.52 -14.65
N SER A 10 -6.34 -18.24 -14.36
CA SER A 10 -7.16 -17.29 -15.08
C SER A 10 -6.49 -16.88 -16.39
N LYS A 11 -6.96 -17.41 -17.52
CA LYS A 11 -6.87 -16.70 -18.80
C LYS A 11 -7.44 -15.32 -18.56
N GLY A 12 -6.61 -14.27 -18.70
CA GLY A 12 -6.95 -12.90 -18.36
C GLY A 12 -8.25 -12.42 -19.03
N SER A 13 -9.37 -12.69 -18.44
CA SER A 13 -10.53 -11.84 -18.58
C SER A 13 -10.21 -10.61 -17.74
N GLY A 14 -9.84 -9.52 -18.37
CA GLY A 14 -9.81 -8.23 -17.71
C GLY A 14 -11.15 -8.01 -17.07
N GLY A 15 -11.27 -8.35 -15.79
CA GLY A 15 -12.39 -7.94 -14.97
C GLY A 15 -12.39 -6.42 -15.08
N GLY A 16 -13.47 -5.82 -15.56
CA GLY A 16 -13.58 -4.38 -15.68
C GLY A 16 -13.32 -3.71 -14.32
N ALA A 17 -13.20 -2.39 -14.30
CA ALA A 17 -12.90 -1.59 -13.10
C ALA A 17 -13.71 -2.02 -11.85
N ALA A 18 -14.93 -2.54 -12.02
CA ALA A 18 -15.77 -3.07 -10.94
C ALA A 18 -15.16 -4.32 -10.27
N ALA A 19 -14.65 -5.27 -11.06
CA ALA A 19 -14.04 -6.49 -10.50
C ALA A 19 -12.73 -6.19 -9.77
N THR A 20 -11.90 -5.29 -10.31
CA THR A 20 -10.68 -4.82 -9.64
C THR A 20 -11.01 -4.20 -8.28
N LYS A 21 -12.05 -3.36 -8.23
CA LYS A 21 -12.52 -2.73 -7.01
C LYS A 21 -12.89 -3.72 -5.92
N ILE A 22 -13.61 -4.80 -6.28
CA ILE A 22 -14.01 -5.84 -5.33
C ILE A 22 -12.77 -6.62 -4.85
N GLN A 23 -11.80 -6.88 -5.71
CA GLN A 23 -10.56 -7.59 -5.37
C GLN A 23 -9.68 -6.78 -4.41
N GLU A 24 -9.52 -5.49 -4.64
CA GLU A 24 -8.83 -4.57 -3.74
C GLU A 24 -9.51 -4.51 -2.37
N ALA A 25 -10.85 -4.39 -2.35
CA ALA A 25 -11.64 -4.40 -1.13
C ALA A 25 -11.51 -5.73 -0.37
N ALA A 26 -11.57 -6.85 -1.08
CA ALA A 26 -11.37 -8.17 -0.49
C ALA A 26 -9.98 -8.28 0.15
N GLN A 27 -8.94 -7.79 -0.51
CA GLN A 27 -7.59 -7.80 0.06
C GLN A 27 -7.50 -7.00 1.36
N CYS A 28 -8.18 -5.85 1.46
CA CYS A 28 -8.27 -5.10 2.71
C CYS A 28 -8.93 -5.91 3.83
N VAL A 29 -10.09 -6.52 3.55
CA VAL A 29 -10.83 -7.31 4.54
C VAL A 29 -10.06 -8.54 4.99
N TYR A 30 -9.47 -9.29 4.06
CA TYR A 30 -8.70 -10.49 4.40
C TYR A 30 -7.43 -10.15 5.18
N ALA A 31 -6.74 -9.05 4.85
CA ALA A 31 -5.62 -8.56 5.64
C ALA A 31 -6.07 -8.17 7.06
N ALA A 32 -7.20 -7.47 7.20
CA ALA A 32 -7.75 -7.13 8.50
C ALA A 32 -8.11 -8.37 9.32
N ILE A 33 -8.74 -9.37 8.71
CA ILE A 33 -9.05 -10.67 9.39
C ILE A 33 -7.73 -11.30 9.87
N ARG A 34 -6.70 -11.34 9.04
CA ARG A 34 -5.41 -11.94 9.38
C ARG A 34 -4.72 -11.28 10.56
N TYR A 35 -4.87 -9.97 10.69
CA TYR A 35 -4.24 -9.20 11.78
C TYR A 35 -5.02 -9.22 13.09
N TYR A 36 -6.36 -9.25 13.04
CA TYR A 36 -7.18 -8.92 14.19
C TYR A 36 -8.18 -9.99 14.62
N CYS A 37 -8.50 -10.93 13.74
CA CYS A 37 -9.51 -11.94 14.03
C CYS A 37 -8.85 -13.28 14.38
N ASN A 38 -9.48 -14.02 15.27
CA ASN A 38 -8.90 -15.26 15.80
C ASN A 38 -9.01 -16.46 14.84
N ASN A 39 -9.48 -16.27 13.61
CA ASN A 39 -9.56 -17.32 12.63
C ASN A 39 -8.31 -17.36 11.74
N PRO A 40 -7.56 -18.46 11.77
CA PRO A 40 -6.28 -18.56 11.07
C PRO A 40 -6.40 -18.85 9.57
N SER A 41 -7.58 -19.25 9.07
CA SER A 41 -7.75 -19.65 7.67
C SER A 41 -9.21 -19.74 7.21
N PRO A 42 -9.48 -19.61 5.89
CA PRO A 42 -10.79 -19.88 5.31
C PRO A 42 -11.25 -21.34 5.53
N PRO A 43 -12.54 -21.62 5.53
CA PRO A 43 -13.65 -20.68 5.26
C PRO A 43 -13.95 -19.76 6.45
N PHE A 44 -14.20 -18.47 6.15
CA PHE A 44 -14.56 -17.48 7.15
C PHE A 44 -16.04 -17.45 7.44
N THR A 45 -16.37 -17.19 8.71
CA THR A 45 -17.73 -16.97 9.19
C THR A 45 -18.12 -15.50 9.06
N ASP A 46 -19.41 -15.20 9.22
CA ASP A 46 -19.89 -13.80 9.24
C ASP A 46 -19.19 -12.98 10.32
N LYS A 47 -18.92 -13.59 11.48
CA LYS A 47 -18.18 -12.94 12.58
C LYS A 47 -16.74 -12.57 12.21
N ASP A 48 -16.07 -13.40 11.42
CA ASP A 48 -14.72 -13.09 10.94
C ASP A 48 -14.73 -11.89 10.01
N TYR A 49 -15.70 -11.84 9.10
CA TYR A 49 -15.89 -10.70 8.19
C TYR A 49 -16.27 -9.42 8.94
N GLU A 50 -17.19 -9.50 9.92
CA GLU A 50 -17.55 -8.37 10.76
C GLU A 50 -16.34 -7.86 11.55
N CYS A 51 -15.54 -8.76 12.12
CA CYS A 51 -14.29 -8.42 12.78
C CYS A 51 -13.32 -7.69 11.83
N GLY A 52 -13.09 -8.22 10.63
CA GLY A 52 -12.22 -7.61 9.64
C GLY A 52 -12.69 -6.21 9.22
N MET A 53 -13.98 -6.02 9.04
CA MET A 53 -14.60 -4.73 8.67
C MET A 53 -14.37 -3.62 9.69
N LEU A 54 -14.13 -3.93 10.96
CA LEU A 54 -13.77 -2.93 11.99
C LEU A 54 -12.39 -2.30 11.76
N HIS A 55 -11.58 -2.88 10.90
CA HIS A 55 -10.19 -2.49 10.67
C HIS A 55 -9.88 -2.20 9.18
N CYS A 56 -10.89 -2.02 8.37
CA CYS A 56 -10.71 -1.62 6.98
C CYS A 56 -11.75 -0.58 6.53
N ASP A 57 -11.42 0.13 5.45
CA ASP A 57 -12.38 0.94 4.72
C ASP A 57 -12.32 0.61 3.23
N ILE A 58 -13.48 0.26 2.69
CA ILE A 58 -13.64 -0.27 1.33
C ILE A 58 -14.74 0.49 0.57
N PRO A 59 -14.55 1.80 0.29
CA PRO A 59 -15.60 2.62 -0.25
C PRO A 59 -16.19 2.07 -1.53
N GLY A 60 -17.52 2.01 -1.56
CA GLY A 60 -18.30 1.55 -2.70
C GLY A 60 -18.17 0.06 -3.02
N THR A 61 -17.83 -0.78 -2.04
CA THR A 61 -17.90 -2.23 -2.10
C THR A 61 -18.62 -2.73 -0.86
N THR A 62 -19.47 -3.72 -1.04
CA THR A 62 -20.23 -4.35 0.05
C THR A 62 -19.61 -5.67 0.48
N LEU A 63 -19.87 -6.07 1.72
CA LEU A 63 -19.41 -7.36 2.22
C LEU A 63 -19.97 -8.54 1.42
N ASN A 64 -21.22 -8.43 0.92
CA ASN A 64 -21.82 -9.46 0.08
C ASN A 64 -21.08 -9.65 -1.25
N GLU A 65 -20.60 -8.58 -1.87
CA GLU A 65 -19.78 -8.67 -3.08
C GLU A 65 -18.46 -9.40 -2.79
N ILE A 66 -17.83 -9.14 -1.65
CA ILE A 66 -16.59 -9.83 -1.24
C ILE A 66 -16.85 -11.32 -1.00
N LYS A 67 -17.92 -11.67 -0.28
CA LYS A 67 -18.31 -13.07 -0.01
C LYS A 67 -18.67 -13.83 -1.29
N SER A 68 -19.16 -13.15 -2.32
CA SER A 68 -19.51 -13.73 -3.61
C SER A 68 -18.32 -13.99 -4.54
N LEU A 69 -17.12 -13.60 -4.16
CA LEU A 69 -15.92 -13.91 -4.94
C LEU A 69 -15.74 -15.42 -5.10
N SER A 70 -15.21 -15.84 -6.25
CA SER A 70 -14.87 -17.25 -6.48
C SER A 70 -13.85 -17.76 -5.46
N ASN A 71 -13.82 -19.06 -5.22
CA ASN A 71 -12.85 -19.69 -4.30
C ASN A 71 -11.40 -19.35 -4.66
N GLU A 72 -11.09 -19.23 -5.96
CA GLU A 72 -9.74 -18.82 -6.42
C GLU A 72 -9.37 -17.44 -5.92
N TRP A 73 -10.27 -16.47 -6.03
CA TRP A 73 -10.06 -15.11 -5.55
C TRP A 73 -9.98 -15.02 -4.02
N GLN A 74 -10.82 -15.80 -3.32
CA GLN A 74 -10.76 -15.87 -1.86
C GLN A 74 -9.42 -16.46 -1.40
N THR A 75 -8.97 -17.55 -2.01
CA THR A 75 -7.67 -18.18 -1.74
C THR A 75 -6.51 -17.23 -2.04
N SER A 76 -6.58 -16.54 -3.18
CA SER A 76 -5.58 -15.56 -3.58
C SER A 76 -5.48 -14.38 -2.60
N SER A 77 -6.62 -13.81 -2.20
CA SER A 77 -6.68 -12.71 -1.22
C SER A 77 -6.15 -13.14 0.16
N TRP A 78 -6.45 -14.40 0.57
CA TRP A 78 -5.90 -14.93 1.81
C TRP A 78 -4.38 -15.14 1.75
N ALA A 79 -3.87 -15.66 0.64
CA ALA A 79 -2.43 -15.79 0.43
C ALA A 79 -1.73 -14.41 0.49
N GLY A 80 -2.32 -13.39 -0.14
CA GLY A 80 -1.85 -12.01 -0.05
C GLY A 80 -1.89 -11.47 1.38
N ALA A 81 -2.96 -11.71 2.13
CA ALA A 81 -3.09 -11.31 3.53
C ALA A 81 -2.00 -11.94 4.41
N ASN A 82 -1.69 -13.23 4.22
CA ASN A 82 -0.59 -13.89 4.93
C ASN A 82 0.77 -13.32 4.55
N ALA A 83 0.99 -13.02 3.27
CA ALA A 83 2.24 -12.41 2.81
C ALA A 83 2.45 -11.02 3.43
N ILE A 84 1.39 -10.20 3.52
CA ILE A 84 1.43 -8.89 4.21
C ILE A 84 1.79 -9.10 5.68
N TYR A 85 1.06 -9.98 6.37
CA TYR A 85 1.25 -10.24 7.80
C TYR A 85 2.65 -10.74 8.15
N ASN A 86 3.21 -11.61 7.30
CA ASN A 86 4.55 -12.17 7.53
C ASN A 86 5.68 -11.18 7.22
N THR A 87 5.38 -10.09 6.53
CA THR A 87 6.40 -9.09 6.12
C THR A 87 6.32 -7.81 6.94
N VAL A 88 5.12 -7.40 7.33
CA VAL A 88 4.91 -6.18 8.09
C VAL A 88 4.55 -6.52 9.52
N GLU A 89 5.50 -6.35 10.39
CA GLU A 89 5.33 -6.61 11.82
C GLU A 89 4.52 -5.50 12.52
N GLY A 90 3.91 -5.87 13.64
CA GLY A 90 3.21 -4.96 14.52
C GLY A 90 1.71 -4.87 14.27
N MET A 91 1.04 -4.14 15.15
CA MET A 91 -0.42 -4.00 15.21
C MET A 91 -0.82 -2.52 15.10
N GLY A 92 -2.11 -2.27 15.07
CA GLY A 92 -2.63 -0.91 15.05
C GLY A 92 -2.86 -0.34 13.66
N TYR A 93 -2.91 -1.19 12.63
CA TYR A 93 -3.17 -0.80 11.26
C TYR A 93 -4.66 -0.75 10.91
N GLU A 94 -4.98 0.07 9.93
CA GLU A 94 -6.18 -0.03 9.11
C GLU A 94 -5.77 -0.34 7.67
N PHE A 95 -6.64 -1.08 6.98
CA PHE A 95 -6.48 -1.44 5.57
C PHE A 95 -7.48 -0.65 4.75
N LEU A 96 -7.00 0.20 3.87
CA LEU A 96 -7.79 1.18 3.15
C LEU A 96 -7.72 0.93 1.65
N ARG A 97 -8.86 0.91 1.01
CA ARG A 97 -8.94 0.93 -0.44
C ARG A 97 -8.90 2.39 -0.93
N GLY A 98 -7.74 2.80 -1.42
CA GLY A 98 -7.47 4.21 -1.74
C GLY A 98 -7.08 5.03 -0.51
N ASP A 99 -6.87 6.31 -0.70
CA ASP A 99 -6.35 7.22 0.32
C ASP A 99 -7.40 8.15 0.94
N THR A 100 -8.69 8.00 0.58
CA THR A 100 -9.77 8.89 1.04
C THR A 100 -9.91 8.96 2.55
N GLN A 101 -9.61 7.86 3.25
CA GLN A 101 -9.63 7.79 4.71
C GLN A 101 -8.30 8.23 5.37
N ILE A 102 -7.34 8.63 4.55
CA ILE A 102 -6.15 9.36 5.01
C ILE A 102 -6.46 10.84 4.82
N ASP A 103 -7.41 11.32 5.61
CA ASP A 103 -7.82 12.71 5.68
C ASP A 103 -8.17 13.32 4.30
N ASP A 104 -9.26 12.85 3.72
CA ASP A 104 -9.82 13.27 2.42
C ASP A 104 -8.87 13.13 1.21
N GLY A 105 -7.99 12.13 1.24
CA GLY A 105 -7.06 11.88 0.16
C GLY A 105 -5.77 12.68 0.27
N ALA A 106 -5.15 12.67 1.42
CA ALA A 106 -3.94 13.45 1.70
C ALA A 106 -2.79 13.17 0.74
N ILE A 107 -2.63 11.92 0.28
CA ILE A 107 -1.59 11.55 -0.68
C ILE A 107 -1.87 12.17 -2.05
N LYS A 108 -3.10 12.04 -2.52
CA LYS A 108 -3.56 12.63 -3.79
C LYS A 108 -3.46 14.15 -3.78
N GLN A 109 -3.83 14.78 -2.67
CA GLN A 109 -3.69 16.22 -2.49
C GLN A 109 -2.22 16.66 -2.51
N ALA A 110 -1.34 15.92 -1.82
CA ALA A 110 0.10 16.19 -1.82
C ALA A 110 0.68 16.07 -3.23
N PHE A 111 0.37 15.01 -3.96
CA PHE A 111 0.78 14.86 -5.35
C PHE A 111 0.24 15.99 -6.23
N GLY A 112 -1.03 16.36 -6.08
CA GLY A 112 -1.66 17.46 -6.82
C GLY A 112 -0.89 18.77 -6.69
N ARG A 113 -0.31 19.07 -5.52
CA ARG A 113 0.51 20.27 -5.28
C ARG A 113 1.83 20.25 -6.06
N VAL A 114 2.46 19.08 -6.20
CA VAL A 114 3.79 18.94 -6.82
C VAL A 114 3.73 18.40 -8.25
N LYS A 115 2.57 18.00 -8.74
CA LYS A 115 2.37 17.36 -10.04
C LYS A 115 3.02 18.12 -11.20
N LYS A 116 2.99 19.45 -11.18
CA LYS A 116 3.58 20.30 -12.24
C LYS A 116 5.11 20.12 -12.38
N GLN A 117 5.77 19.56 -11.38
CA GLN A 117 7.20 19.28 -11.39
C GLN A 117 7.51 17.91 -12.04
N THR A 118 6.48 17.17 -12.42
CA THR A 118 6.61 15.86 -13.06
C THR A 118 6.01 15.90 -14.47
N ASN A 119 6.45 14.97 -15.31
CA ASN A 119 5.82 14.74 -16.62
C ASN A 119 4.67 13.73 -16.54
N LEU A 120 4.18 13.43 -15.34
CA LEU A 120 3.14 12.43 -15.11
C LEU A 120 1.76 13.04 -15.30
N SER A 121 0.93 12.40 -16.10
CA SER A 121 -0.43 12.86 -16.39
C SER A 121 -1.43 12.60 -15.25
N SER A 122 -1.18 11.58 -14.43
CA SER A 122 -2.07 11.15 -13.34
C SER A 122 -1.29 10.63 -12.14
N GLU A 123 -1.95 10.59 -10.99
CA GLU A 123 -1.42 10.00 -9.76
C GLU A 123 -1.10 8.52 -9.93
N ASP A 124 -1.94 7.75 -10.59
CA ASP A 124 -1.78 6.30 -10.78
C ASP A 124 -0.44 5.92 -11.43
N LYS A 125 0.16 6.84 -12.20
CA LYS A 125 1.47 6.63 -12.80
C LYS A 125 2.63 6.85 -11.82
N TRP A 126 2.40 7.64 -10.79
CA TRP A 126 3.38 7.93 -9.75
C TRP A 126 3.21 7.00 -8.57
N ASN A 127 1.97 6.76 -8.15
CA ASN A 127 1.61 5.96 -6.98
C ASN A 127 0.95 4.64 -7.42
N PRO A 128 1.68 3.54 -7.42
CA PRO A 128 1.16 2.24 -7.85
C PRO A 128 0.41 1.49 -6.74
N ALA A 129 0.12 2.13 -5.60
CA ALA A 129 -0.56 1.46 -4.50
C ALA A 129 -2.06 1.33 -4.78
N ASP A 130 -2.57 0.11 -4.75
CA ASP A 130 -3.98 -0.22 -4.90
C ASP A 130 -4.70 -0.15 -3.54
N ILE A 131 -3.99 -0.53 -2.48
CA ILE A 131 -4.47 -0.44 -1.09
C ILE A 131 -3.39 0.17 -0.18
N TRP A 132 -3.84 0.75 0.93
CA TRP A 132 -2.97 1.33 1.94
C TRP A 132 -3.12 0.63 3.29
N MET A 133 -2.01 0.41 3.93
CA MET A 133 -1.91 -0.05 5.31
C MET A 133 -1.43 1.14 6.15
N VAL A 134 -2.27 1.61 7.05
CA VAL A 134 -2.09 2.87 7.77
C VAL A 134 -2.14 2.64 9.27
N ARG A 135 -1.15 3.09 9.99
CA ARG A 135 -1.17 3.05 11.47
C ARG A 135 -2.21 4.04 12.00
N LYS A 136 -3.27 3.52 12.63
CA LYS A 136 -4.43 4.32 13.12
C LYS A 136 -4.02 5.56 13.93
N SER A 137 -3.10 5.38 14.87
CA SER A 137 -2.62 6.45 15.76
C SER A 137 -1.81 7.54 15.06
N LYS A 138 -1.41 7.33 13.80
CA LYS A 138 -0.52 8.21 13.05
C LYS A 138 -1.21 8.98 11.92
N LYS A 139 -2.49 8.75 11.66
CA LYS A 139 -3.22 9.38 10.54
C LYS A 139 -3.02 10.90 10.47
N GLN A 140 -3.18 11.59 11.58
CA GLN A 140 -3.04 13.05 11.62
C GLN A 140 -1.58 13.52 11.43
N GLN A 141 -0.62 12.74 11.93
CA GLN A 141 0.80 13.02 11.72
C GLN A 141 1.20 12.81 10.25
N ILE A 142 0.69 11.74 9.62
CA ILE A 142 0.87 11.45 8.20
C ILE A 142 0.38 12.64 7.36
N LYS A 143 -0.86 13.10 7.60
CA LYS A 143 -1.38 14.28 6.91
C LYS A 143 -0.48 15.50 7.10
N SER A 144 -0.15 15.82 8.34
CA SER A 144 0.69 16.97 8.66
C SER A 144 2.07 16.94 7.98
N HIS A 145 2.62 15.75 7.79
CA HIS A 145 3.84 15.56 7.00
C HIS A 145 3.60 15.82 5.52
N LEU A 146 2.60 15.14 4.94
CA LEU A 146 2.28 15.28 3.51
C LEU A 146 1.93 16.72 3.14
N ASP A 147 1.25 17.44 4.03
CA ASP A 147 0.86 18.85 3.79
C ASP A 147 2.04 19.83 3.72
N LYS A 148 3.19 19.45 4.22
CA LYS A 148 4.42 20.29 4.17
C LYS A 148 5.20 20.14 2.88
N GLU A 149 4.99 19.05 2.14
CA GLU A 149 5.79 18.72 0.98
C GLU A 149 5.48 19.65 -0.19
N ARG A 150 6.53 20.25 -0.76
CA ARG A 150 6.45 21.25 -1.84
C ARG A 150 7.17 20.83 -3.11
N THR A 151 7.95 19.75 -3.06
CA THR A 151 8.62 19.18 -4.22
C THR A 151 8.32 17.69 -4.32
N ILE A 152 8.46 17.14 -5.53
CA ILE A 152 8.22 15.70 -5.75
C ILE A 152 9.25 14.85 -4.98
N ASP A 153 10.48 15.31 -4.89
CA ASP A 153 11.55 14.60 -4.18
C ASP A 153 11.29 14.57 -2.67
N CYS A 154 10.85 15.71 -2.10
CA CYS A 154 10.48 15.77 -0.69
C CYS A 154 9.27 14.86 -0.40
N LEU A 155 8.26 14.86 -1.28
CA LEU A 155 7.11 13.98 -1.15
C LEU A 155 7.50 12.50 -1.22
N ASN A 156 8.35 12.13 -2.17
CA ASN A 156 8.86 10.75 -2.28
C ASN A 156 9.64 10.34 -1.02
N ASN A 157 10.51 11.20 -0.51
CA ASN A 157 11.28 10.93 0.70
C ASN A 157 10.37 10.81 1.93
N ALA A 158 9.35 11.66 2.06
CA ALA A 158 8.37 11.56 3.14
C ALA A 158 7.63 10.21 3.12
N LEU A 159 7.17 9.76 1.95
CA LEU A 159 6.50 8.45 1.81
C LEU A 159 7.45 7.29 2.10
N LEU A 160 8.71 7.37 1.66
CA LEU A 160 9.72 6.35 1.97
C LEU A 160 10.01 6.29 3.47
N GLN A 161 10.09 7.44 4.14
CA GLN A 161 10.29 7.50 5.58
C GLN A 161 9.11 6.91 6.34
N MET A 162 7.86 7.32 6.01
CA MET A 162 6.65 6.77 6.62
C MET A 162 6.55 5.26 6.43
N ARG A 163 7.00 4.74 5.29
CA ARG A 163 7.09 3.30 5.05
C ARG A 163 8.14 2.66 5.95
N ALA A 164 9.32 3.25 6.07
CA ALA A 164 10.41 2.74 6.93
C ALA A 164 10.00 2.70 8.39
N ASP A 165 9.24 3.70 8.85
CA ASP A 165 8.69 3.79 10.20
C ASP A 165 7.49 2.85 10.42
N GLY A 166 6.96 2.25 9.35
CA GLY A 166 5.78 1.40 9.38
C GLY A 166 4.48 2.19 9.65
N ASP A 167 4.45 3.48 9.36
CA ASP A 167 3.29 4.33 9.61
C ASP A 167 2.32 4.35 8.43
N LEU A 168 2.85 4.30 7.19
CA LEU A 168 2.09 4.31 5.95
C LEU A 168 2.76 3.41 4.91
N ILE A 169 2.07 2.35 4.49
CA ILE A 169 2.60 1.36 3.56
C ILE A 169 1.64 1.19 2.40
N GLY A 170 2.08 1.56 1.20
CA GLY A 170 1.35 1.30 -0.04
C GLY A 170 1.58 -0.13 -0.52
N ILE A 171 0.53 -0.81 -0.92
CA ILE A 171 0.55 -2.19 -1.41
C ILE A 171 -0.04 -2.20 -2.80
N SER A 172 0.74 -2.65 -3.79
CA SER A 172 0.26 -2.85 -5.15
C SER A 172 -0.07 -4.31 -5.36
N LEU A 173 -1.29 -4.57 -5.80
CA LEU A 173 -1.81 -5.90 -6.08
C LEU A 173 -1.52 -6.25 -7.54
N LYS A 174 -0.83 -7.34 -7.77
CA LYS A 174 -0.62 -7.88 -9.13
C LYS A 174 -1.18 -9.27 -9.19
N LYS A 175 -1.79 -9.59 -10.32
CA LYS A 175 -2.24 -10.95 -10.60
C LYS A 175 -1.01 -11.84 -10.70
N ILE A 176 -0.88 -12.84 -9.83
CA ILE A 176 0.24 -13.79 -9.80
C ILE A 176 -0.19 -15.12 -10.41
N GLU A 177 0.69 -15.74 -11.20
CA GLU A 177 0.61 -17.17 -11.56
C GLU A 177 1.57 -17.93 -10.62
N GLY A 178 1.02 -18.80 -9.76
CA GLY A 178 1.80 -19.58 -8.78
C GLY A 178 1.74 -19.03 -7.35
N SER A 179 2.71 -19.42 -6.54
CA SER A 179 2.79 -18.99 -5.14
C SER A 179 2.98 -17.48 -4.99
N PRO A 180 2.30 -16.82 -4.06
CA PRO A 180 2.45 -15.39 -3.86
C PRO A 180 3.89 -15.07 -3.45
N SER A 181 4.51 -14.15 -4.16
CA SER A 181 5.79 -13.58 -3.77
C SER A 181 5.61 -12.11 -3.43
N MET A 182 6.34 -11.66 -2.42
CA MET A 182 6.36 -10.26 -2.07
C MET A 182 7.68 -9.64 -2.53
N ASN A 183 7.56 -8.60 -3.36
CA ASN A 183 8.69 -7.78 -3.76
C ASN A 183 8.59 -6.40 -3.10
N LEU A 184 9.67 -5.96 -2.48
CA LEU A 184 9.78 -4.61 -1.94
C LEU A 184 10.15 -3.65 -3.07
N TYR A 185 9.23 -2.74 -3.43
CA TYR A 185 9.50 -1.68 -4.38
C TYR A 185 10.13 -0.49 -3.66
N ASN A 186 11.04 0.19 -4.34
CA ASN A 186 11.82 1.30 -3.80
C ASN A 186 12.65 0.92 -2.56
N ASP A 187 12.92 -0.36 -2.38
CA ASP A 187 13.94 -0.80 -1.45
C ASP A 187 15.29 -0.74 -2.17
N ILE A 188 16.15 0.17 -1.74
CA ILE A 188 17.52 0.22 -2.26
C ILE A 188 18.17 -1.11 -1.91
N PRO A 189 18.67 -1.89 -2.90
CA PRO A 189 19.33 -3.16 -2.62
C PRO A 189 20.36 -3.02 -1.52
N ALA A 190 20.51 -4.02 -0.66
CA ALA A 190 21.44 -3.97 0.47
C ALA A 190 22.87 -3.62 0.05
N VAL A 191 23.25 -3.98 -1.18
CA VAL A 191 24.55 -3.63 -1.78
C VAL A 191 24.65 -2.13 -2.07
N GLU A 192 23.60 -1.52 -2.59
CA GLU A 192 23.55 -0.08 -2.86
C GLU A 192 23.45 0.74 -1.58
N ARG A 193 22.69 0.25 -0.58
CA ARG A 193 22.67 0.87 0.76
C ARG A 193 24.06 0.91 1.37
N LYS A 194 24.80 -0.22 1.34
CA LYS A 194 26.19 -0.27 1.83
C LYS A 194 27.15 0.61 1.02
N ALA A 195 26.91 0.77 -0.27
CA ALA A 195 27.70 1.67 -1.11
C ALA A 195 27.44 3.14 -0.74
N ASN A 196 26.15 3.49 -0.52
CA ASN A 196 25.76 4.85 -0.10
C ASN A 196 26.20 5.17 1.34
N GLU A 197 26.19 4.21 2.26
CA GLU A 197 26.75 4.37 3.61
C GLU A 197 28.27 4.59 3.59
N LYS A 198 28.96 4.05 2.59
CA LYS A 198 30.42 4.26 2.38
C LYS A 198 30.73 5.56 1.61
N ALA A 199 29.77 6.16 0.96
CA ALA A 199 29.91 7.47 0.33
C ALA A 199 30.04 8.52 1.44
N LYS A 200 31.26 8.72 1.94
CA LYS A 200 31.56 9.84 2.84
C LYS A 200 31.31 11.13 2.09
N PHE A 201 30.47 11.97 2.65
CA PHE A 201 30.30 13.36 2.20
C PHE A 201 31.67 14.06 2.33
N VAL A 202 32.36 14.21 1.23
CA VAL A 202 33.60 15.00 1.19
C VAL A 202 33.16 16.45 1.02
N LYS A 203 33.47 17.26 1.99
CA LYS A 203 33.21 18.69 2.11
C LYS A 203 33.27 19.43 0.76
N TYR A 204 32.16 20.13 0.40
CA TYR A 204 32.17 21.09 -0.69
C TYR A 204 32.64 22.44 -0.15
N ASP A 205 33.76 22.91 -0.66
CA ASP A 205 34.15 24.31 -0.50
C ASP A 205 33.50 25.11 -1.64
N LEU A 206 32.44 25.86 -1.30
CA LEU A 206 31.82 26.83 -2.20
C LEU A 206 32.52 28.16 -1.98
N THR A 207 33.42 28.54 -2.91
CA THR A 207 33.96 29.89 -2.99
C THR A 207 33.06 30.75 -3.88
N PHE A 208 32.36 31.70 -3.26
CA PHE A 208 31.64 32.74 -4.01
C PHE A 208 32.64 33.88 -4.31
N THR A 209 32.98 34.08 -5.57
CA THR A 209 33.63 35.29 -6.02
C THR A 209 32.55 36.29 -6.42
N SER A 210 32.45 37.41 -5.66
CA SER A 210 31.65 38.56 -6.08
C SER A 210 32.41 39.28 -7.21
N SER A 211 31.80 39.41 -8.37
CA SER A 211 32.18 40.34 -9.43
C SER A 211 31.56 41.70 -9.20
#